data_1da901265cbff541711efeede7a2d46f
#
_entry.id   1da901265cbff541711efeede7a2d46f
#
_cell.length_a   1.000
_cell.length_b   1.000
_cell.length_c   1.000
_cell.angle_alpha   90.00
_cell.angle_beta   90.00
_cell.angle_gamma   90.00
#
_symmetry.space_group_name_H-M   'P 1'
#
loop_
_entity.id
_entity.type
_entity.pdbx_description
1 polymer ?
#
loop_
_entity_poly.entity_id
_entity_poly.type
_entity_poly.pdbx_seq_one_letter_code
_entity_poly.pdbx_strand_id
1 'polypeptide(L)'
;YLMLYEVTDRQIYRDNVASVCRQLCSVWKNYLNLLVSAGVSQLETDPAAFADRAEEAGRQLRLCCLKGRMQLCVPWDGAAISYEETEEAGERYQRLLAGLWDGDEMAVETERGKLVGDLHLTDLKQAVRLCQSLICRLSWMVLDHQEDLFSLFPEEINYYEKMDRFLDVRELERWMNNYFRWFLDYQRHYQERNHENLILKAKKFILDNYSNPELTLGSVAGYVGLNEK
;
A
#
# COMPACT_ATOMS: atom_id res chain seq x y z
N TYR A 1 13.74 0.35 6.62
CA TYR A 1 14.72 0.58 7.69
C TYR A 1 14.05 1.34 8.82
N LEU A 2 14.26 0.91 10.09
CA LEU A 2 13.83 1.60 11.30
C LEU A 2 15.02 2.41 11.83
N MET A 3 14.77 3.70 12.16
CA MET A 3 15.76 4.57 12.81
C MET A 3 15.18 5.07 14.13
N LEU A 4 15.98 4.98 15.20
CA LEU A 4 15.70 5.63 16.47
C LEU A 4 16.45 6.96 16.52
N TYR A 5 15.73 8.02 16.83
CA TYR A 5 16.28 9.37 16.93
C TYR A 5 16.05 9.91 18.34
N GLU A 6 17.15 10.25 19.03
CA GLU A 6 17.09 10.86 20.36
C GLU A 6 16.74 12.34 20.25
N VAL A 7 15.78 12.77 21.04
CA VAL A 7 15.30 14.15 21.09
C VAL A 7 15.65 14.76 22.45
N THR A 8 16.48 15.79 22.42
CA THR A 8 16.92 16.48 23.65
C THR A 8 15.94 17.56 24.12
N ASP A 9 15.18 18.15 23.19
CA ASP A 9 14.17 19.17 23.47
C ASP A 9 12.80 18.79 22.92
N ARG A 10 11.83 18.58 23.81
CA ARG A 10 10.46 18.18 23.45
C ARG A 10 9.66 19.27 22.76
N GLN A 11 9.99 20.55 22.97
CA GLN A 11 9.22 21.66 22.41
C GLN A 11 9.44 21.81 20.91
N ILE A 12 10.67 21.51 20.47
CA ILE A 12 11.06 21.69 19.05
C ILE A 12 11.22 20.37 18.30
N TYR A 13 10.86 19.23 18.93
CA TYR A 13 11.13 17.92 18.33
C TYR A 13 10.42 17.74 16.99
N ARG A 14 9.20 18.25 16.84
CA ARG A 14 8.40 18.10 15.60
C ARG A 14 9.13 18.70 14.39
N ASP A 15 9.61 19.93 14.55
CA ASP A 15 10.33 20.65 13.50
C ASP A 15 11.70 20.01 13.23
N ASN A 16 12.41 19.62 14.28
CA ASN A 16 13.71 18.97 14.18
C ASN A 16 13.61 17.63 13.47
N VAL A 17 12.70 16.74 13.88
CA VAL A 17 12.53 15.42 13.26
C VAL A 17 12.10 15.56 11.80
N ALA A 18 11.14 16.43 11.50
CA ALA A 18 10.73 16.69 10.13
C ALA A 18 11.89 17.23 9.26
N SER A 19 12.71 18.13 9.82
CA SER A 19 13.90 18.67 9.13
C SER A 19 14.93 17.59 8.85
N VAL A 20 15.27 16.77 9.84
CA VAL A 20 16.22 15.65 9.69
C VAL A 20 15.75 14.66 8.65
N CYS A 21 14.47 14.26 8.69
CA CYS A 21 13.92 13.34 7.70
C CYS A 21 13.99 13.92 6.27
N ARG A 22 13.63 15.18 6.07
CA ARG A 22 13.76 15.83 4.76
C ARG A 22 15.21 15.89 4.27
N GLN A 23 16.15 16.20 5.15
CA GLN A 23 17.58 16.21 4.83
C GLN A 23 18.06 14.81 4.42
N LEU A 24 17.71 13.76 5.16
CA LEU A 24 18.07 12.38 4.83
C LEU A 24 17.48 11.96 3.47
N CYS A 25 16.21 12.24 3.22
CA CYS A 25 15.59 11.96 1.92
C CYS A 25 16.31 12.71 0.78
N SER A 26 16.71 13.97 1.01
CA SER A 26 17.46 14.76 0.05
C SER A 26 18.86 14.20 -0.21
N VAL A 27 19.58 13.80 0.83
CA VAL A 27 20.90 13.17 0.71
C VAL A 27 20.80 11.87 -0.10
N TRP A 28 19.85 11.01 0.20
CA TRP A 28 19.68 9.75 -0.52
C TRP A 28 19.31 9.96 -1.99
N LYS A 29 18.45 10.95 -2.28
CA LYS A 29 18.15 11.34 -3.66
C LYS A 29 19.41 11.82 -4.39
N ASN A 30 20.18 12.74 -3.80
CA ASN A 30 21.27 13.42 -4.46
C ASN A 30 22.52 12.55 -4.64
N TYR A 31 22.82 11.68 -3.66
CA TYR A 31 24.05 10.87 -3.67
C TYR A 31 23.83 9.43 -4.14
N LEU A 32 22.64 8.86 -3.88
CA LEU A 32 22.35 7.46 -4.21
C LEU A 32 21.32 7.31 -5.32
N ASN A 33 20.74 8.41 -5.79
CA ASN A 33 19.61 8.45 -6.73
C ASN A 33 18.42 7.58 -6.26
N LEU A 34 18.19 7.53 -4.92
CA LEU A 34 17.10 6.80 -4.31
C LEU A 34 15.99 7.76 -3.90
N LEU A 35 14.77 7.45 -4.33
CA LEU A 35 13.56 8.15 -3.90
C LEU A 35 13.04 7.47 -2.63
N VAL A 36 13.07 8.18 -1.51
CA VAL A 36 12.73 7.64 -0.20
C VAL A 36 11.60 8.43 0.43
N SER A 37 10.64 7.73 1.01
CA SER A 37 9.60 8.30 1.88
C SER A 37 9.89 7.94 3.33
N ALA A 38 9.42 8.75 4.27
CA ALA A 38 9.61 8.53 5.69
C ALA A 38 8.28 8.66 6.45
N GLY A 39 8.00 7.69 7.31
CA GLY A 39 6.94 7.75 8.32
C GLY A 39 7.56 7.98 9.70
N VAL A 40 6.96 8.86 10.50
CA VAL A 40 7.45 9.22 11.83
C VAL A 40 6.38 8.90 12.86
N SER A 41 6.78 8.36 14.02
CA SER A 41 5.91 8.15 15.19
C SER A 41 5.84 9.38 16.08
N GLN A 42 4.97 9.34 17.07
CA GLN A 42 5.00 10.28 18.19
C GLN A 42 6.23 10.05 19.05
N LEU A 43 6.57 11.09 19.84
CA LEU A 43 7.65 11.02 20.83
C LEU A 43 7.27 10.03 21.93
N GLU A 44 8.24 9.18 22.30
CA GLU A 44 8.09 8.22 23.38
C GLU A 44 9.28 8.28 24.35
N THR A 45 9.03 8.03 25.61
CA THR A 45 10.04 8.01 26.66
C THR A 45 10.13 6.66 27.37
N ASP A 46 9.10 5.82 27.21
CA ASP A 46 9.10 4.48 27.78
C ASP A 46 9.67 3.48 26.76
N PRO A 47 10.80 2.82 27.06
CA PRO A 47 11.35 1.79 26.18
C PRO A 47 10.40 0.62 25.90
N ALA A 48 9.47 0.31 26.80
CA ALA A 48 8.49 -0.75 26.61
C ALA A 48 7.51 -0.44 25.48
N ALA A 49 7.25 0.84 25.18
CA ALA A 49 6.36 1.29 24.14
C ALA A 49 7.06 1.51 22.77
N PHE A 50 8.36 1.24 22.65
CA PHE A 50 9.09 1.46 21.39
C PHE A 50 8.60 0.58 20.25
N ALA A 51 8.13 -0.64 20.54
CA ALA A 51 7.55 -1.51 19.51
C ALA A 51 6.28 -0.88 18.90
N ASP A 52 5.41 -0.33 19.75
CA ASP A 52 4.18 0.34 19.31
C ASP A 52 4.49 1.61 18.50
N ARG A 53 5.53 2.35 18.88
CA ARG A 53 6.00 3.53 18.14
C ARG A 53 6.61 3.16 16.79
N ALA A 54 7.33 2.05 16.71
CA ALA A 54 7.85 1.54 15.44
C ALA A 54 6.71 1.16 14.49
N GLU A 55 5.67 0.52 15.02
CA GLU A 55 4.47 0.19 14.26
C GLU A 55 3.71 1.44 13.80
N GLU A 56 3.56 2.45 14.67
CA GLU A 56 2.98 3.74 14.31
C GLU A 56 3.77 4.41 13.17
N ALA A 57 5.10 4.46 13.23
CA ALA A 57 5.93 4.98 12.15
C ALA A 57 5.72 4.21 10.84
N GLY A 58 5.59 2.87 10.93
CA GLY A 58 5.23 2.02 9.80
C GLY A 58 3.87 2.36 9.20
N ARG A 59 2.85 2.61 10.04
CA ARG A 59 1.53 3.07 9.58
C ARG A 59 1.62 4.42 8.86
N GLN A 60 2.37 5.38 9.42
CA GLN A 60 2.59 6.68 8.77
C GLN A 60 3.32 6.54 7.43
N LEU A 61 4.30 5.63 7.35
CA LEU A 61 4.99 5.35 6.08
C LEU A 61 4.04 4.80 5.02
N ARG A 62 3.12 3.90 5.38
CA ARG A 62 2.09 3.38 4.48
C ARG A 62 1.17 4.50 3.97
N LEU A 63 0.79 5.45 4.82
CA LEU A 63 0.01 6.63 4.41
C LEU A 63 0.76 7.54 3.43
N CYS A 64 2.10 7.57 3.46
CA CYS A 64 2.89 8.30 2.46
C CYS A 64 2.61 7.84 1.03
N CYS A 65 2.22 6.57 0.84
CA CYS A 65 1.93 6.02 -0.48
C CYS A 65 0.80 6.77 -1.20
N LEU A 66 -0.16 7.32 -0.46
CA LEU A 66 -1.26 8.13 -1.02
C LEU A 66 -0.81 9.51 -1.46
N LYS A 67 0.28 10.01 -0.87
CA LYS A 67 0.84 11.34 -1.15
C LYS A 67 1.88 11.31 -2.30
N GLY A 68 2.22 10.12 -2.81
CA GLY A 68 3.20 9.96 -3.89
C GLY A 68 4.62 9.69 -3.39
N ARG A 69 5.63 9.89 -4.27
CA ARG A 69 7.04 9.63 -3.97
C ARG A 69 7.67 10.73 -3.12
N MET A 70 8.70 10.38 -2.37
CA MET A 70 9.48 11.31 -1.54
C MET A 70 8.65 12.08 -0.51
N GLN A 71 7.74 11.43 0.15
CA GLN A 71 6.86 12.04 1.14
C GLN A 71 7.37 11.82 2.56
N LEU A 72 7.05 12.78 3.42
CA LEU A 72 7.20 12.69 4.86
C LEU A 72 5.80 12.69 5.48
N CYS A 73 5.44 11.62 6.17
CA CYS A 73 4.22 11.54 6.95
C CYS A 73 4.52 11.54 8.44
N VAL A 74 3.84 12.43 9.14
CA VAL A 74 4.01 12.65 10.58
C VAL A 74 2.65 12.58 11.28
N PRO A 75 2.56 12.09 12.52
CA PRO A 75 1.29 11.85 13.19
C PRO A 75 0.54 13.15 13.58
N TRP A 76 1.18 14.31 13.46
CA TRP A 76 0.58 15.62 13.76
C TRP A 76 0.12 16.40 12.51
N ASP A 77 0.33 15.88 11.30
CA ASP A 77 -0.27 16.42 10.08
C ASP A 77 -1.74 16.02 10.03
N GLY A 78 -2.61 16.87 10.54
CA GLY A 78 -4.05 16.61 10.73
C GLY A 78 -4.89 16.38 9.47
N ALA A 79 -4.28 16.18 8.32
CA ALA A 79 -4.92 15.86 7.04
C ALA A 79 -4.83 14.36 6.67
N ALA A 80 -4.17 13.53 7.48
CA ALA A 80 -4.03 12.10 7.20
C ALA A 80 -5.28 11.33 7.64
N ILE A 81 -5.67 10.33 6.83
CA ILE A 81 -6.67 9.32 7.19
C ILE A 81 -6.16 8.57 8.42
N SER A 82 -7.03 8.37 9.42
CA SER A 82 -6.66 7.59 10.60
C SER A 82 -6.58 6.08 10.27
N TYR A 83 -5.85 5.35 11.11
CA TYR A 83 -5.78 3.88 10.98
C TYR A 83 -7.17 3.26 11.17
N GLU A 84 -7.92 3.74 12.16
CA GLU A 84 -9.29 3.27 12.44
C GLU A 84 -10.21 3.47 11.23
N GLU A 85 -10.12 4.61 10.53
CA GLU A 85 -10.92 4.84 9.31
C GLU A 85 -10.57 3.83 8.20
N THR A 86 -9.30 3.44 8.05
CA THR A 86 -8.92 2.43 7.06
C THR A 86 -9.36 1.02 7.45
N GLU A 87 -9.32 0.66 8.74
CA GLU A 87 -9.82 -0.61 9.23
C GLU A 87 -11.35 -0.71 9.06
N GLU A 88 -12.09 0.31 9.46
CA GLU A 88 -13.55 0.35 9.29
C GLU A 88 -13.94 0.19 7.80
N ALA A 89 -13.28 0.92 6.91
CA ALA A 89 -13.50 0.78 5.48
C ALA A 89 -13.10 -0.62 4.97
N GLY A 90 -12.00 -1.20 5.49
CA GLY A 90 -11.56 -2.55 5.17
C GLY A 90 -12.59 -3.62 5.55
N GLU A 91 -13.17 -3.52 6.72
CA GLU A 91 -14.22 -4.44 7.18
C GLU A 91 -15.51 -4.29 6.38
N ARG A 92 -15.96 -3.06 6.16
CA ARG A 92 -17.20 -2.75 5.43
C ARG A 92 -17.17 -3.21 3.99
N TYR A 93 -16.04 -3.06 3.30
CA TYR A 93 -15.86 -3.37 1.88
C TYR A 93 -14.93 -4.55 1.63
N GLN A 94 -14.84 -5.47 2.56
CA GLN A 94 -13.95 -6.63 2.48
C GLN A 94 -14.13 -7.44 1.19
N ARG A 95 -15.37 -7.66 0.74
CA ARG A 95 -15.64 -8.39 -0.51
C ARG A 95 -15.17 -7.63 -1.75
N LEU A 96 -15.35 -6.30 -1.76
CA LEU A 96 -14.84 -5.46 -2.85
C LEU A 96 -13.31 -5.51 -2.90
N LEU A 97 -12.66 -5.37 -1.75
CA LEU A 97 -11.20 -5.42 -1.66
C LEU A 97 -10.64 -6.79 -2.05
N ALA A 98 -11.29 -7.87 -1.60
CA ALA A 98 -10.93 -9.24 -1.99
C ALA A 98 -11.12 -9.46 -3.50
N GLY A 99 -12.25 -9.06 -4.06
CA GLY A 99 -12.50 -9.17 -5.50
C GLY A 99 -11.49 -8.39 -6.33
N LEU A 100 -11.11 -7.18 -5.90
CA LEU A 100 -10.05 -6.40 -6.55
C LEU A 100 -8.71 -7.12 -6.46
N TRP A 101 -8.37 -7.68 -5.30
CA TRP A 101 -7.12 -8.40 -5.09
C TRP A 101 -7.04 -9.70 -5.88
N ASP A 102 -8.12 -10.46 -5.94
CA ASP A 102 -8.20 -11.74 -6.65
C ASP A 102 -8.38 -11.57 -8.17
N GLY A 103 -8.66 -10.34 -8.64
CA GLY A 103 -8.96 -10.06 -10.04
C GLY A 103 -10.37 -10.53 -10.47
N ASP A 104 -11.29 -10.70 -9.50
CA ASP A 104 -12.68 -11.13 -9.76
C ASP A 104 -13.55 -9.94 -10.16
N GLU A 105 -13.63 -9.69 -11.48
CA GLU A 105 -14.41 -8.59 -12.04
C GLU A 105 -15.91 -8.65 -11.67
N MET A 106 -16.48 -9.86 -11.53
CA MET A 106 -17.89 -10.04 -11.21
C MET A 106 -18.19 -9.66 -9.76
N ALA A 107 -17.32 -10.09 -8.83
CA ALA A 107 -17.42 -9.69 -7.44
C ALA A 107 -17.26 -8.17 -7.27
N VAL A 108 -16.29 -7.58 -7.97
CA VAL A 108 -16.04 -6.13 -7.95
C VAL A 108 -17.26 -5.37 -8.47
N GLU A 109 -17.85 -5.77 -9.58
CA GLU A 109 -19.02 -5.10 -10.16
C GLU A 109 -20.24 -5.17 -9.23
N THR A 110 -20.43 -6.32 -8.57
CA THR A 110 -21.52 -6.52 -7.60
C THR A 110 -21.37 -5.61 -6.37
N GLU A 111 -20.18 -5.58 -5.76
CA GLU A 111 -19.92 -4.81 -4.54
C GLU A 111 -19.73 -3.31 -4.81
N ARG A 112 -19.33 -2.93 -6.04
CA ARG A 112 -19.24 -1.53 -6.48
C ARG A 112 -20.57 -0.80 -6.33
N GLY A 113 -21.69 -1.47 -6.64
CA GLY A 113 -23.03 -0.89 -6.47
C GLY A 113 -23.33 -0.45 -5.04
N LYS A 114 -22.85 -1.20 -4.05
CA LYS A 114 -22.95 -0.86 -2.63
C LYS A 114 -22.13 0.39 -2.29
N LEU A 115 -20.88 0.44 -2.74
CA LEU A 115 -20.02 1.61 -2.54
C LEU A 115 -20.66 2.87 -3.15
N VAL A 116 -21.15 2.79 -4.39
CA VAL A 116 -21.82 3.92 -5.05
C VAL A 116 -23.03 4.40 -4.26
N GLY A 117 -23.85 3.46 -3.75
CA GLY A 117 -24.98 3.79 -2.88
C GLY A 117 -24.54 4.57 -1.64
N ASP A 118 -23.49 4.10 -0.95
CA ASP A 118 -22.96 4.75 0.25
C ASP A 118 -22.36 6.14 -0.07
N LEU A 119 -21.67 6.29 -1.21
CA LEU A 119 -21.12 7.59 -1.63
C LEU A 119 -22.23 8.64 -1.86
N HIS A 120 -23.38 8.23 -2.42
CA HIS A 120 -24.49 9.14 -2.67
C HIS A 120 -25.32 9.46 -1.41
N LEU A 121 -25.17 8.70 -0.33
CA LEU A 121 -25.84 8.93 0.95
C LEU A 121 -25.02 9.82 1.90
N THR A 122 -23.77 10.12 1.56
CA THR A 122 -22.85 10.90 2.38
C THR A 122 -22.55 12.26 1.75
N ASP A 123 -22.02 13.21 2.52
CA ASP A 123 -21.48 14.43 1.95
C ASP A 123 -20.16 14.16 1.20
N LEU A 124 -19.78 15.07 0.31
CA LEU A 124 -18.58 14.90 -0.52
C LEU A 124 -17.31 14.67 0.31
N LYS A 125 -17.16 15.34 1.45
CA LYS A 125 -15.98 15.22 2.30
C LYS A 125 -15.88 13.83 2.92
N GLN A 126 -17.00 13.27 3.37
CA GLN A 126 -17.05 11.90 3.88
C GLN A 126 -16.83 10.88 2.76
N ALA A 127 -17.44 11.10 1.57
CA ALA A 127 -17.23 10.27 0.40
C ALA A 127 -15.74 10.23 -0.02
N VAL A 128 -15.07 11.39 -0.03
CA VAL A 128 -13.61 11.49 -0.30
C VAL A 128 -12.81 10.69 0.72
N ARG A 129 -13.08 10.84 2.02
CA ARG A 129 -12.39 10.08 3.08
C ARG A 129 -12.57 8.58 2.93
N LEU A 130 -13.79 8.13 2.61
CA LEU A 130 -14.07 6.72 2.37
C LEU A 130 -13.24 6.18 1.20
N CYS A 131 -13.22 6.88 0.08
CA CYS A 131 -12.41 6.50 -1.09
C CYS A 131 -10.92 6.49 -0.78
N GLN A 132 -10.42 7.49 -0.04
CA GLN A 132 -9.03 7.54 0.42
C GLN A 132 -8.69 6.34 1.31
N SER A 133 -9.60 5.97 2.24
CA SER A 133 -9.42 4.81 3.12
C SER A 133 -9.34 3.50 2.33
N LEU A 134 -10.19 3.31 1.32
CA LEU A 134 -10.17 2.13 0.46
C LEU A 134 -8.86 2.03 -0.34
N ILE A 135 -8.40 3.13 -0.93
CA ILE A 135 -7.13 3.15 -1.67
C ILE A 135 -5.95 2.87 -0.72
N CYS A 136 -5.97 3.45 0.47
CA CYS A 136 -4.97 3.18 1.49
C CYS A 136 -4.93 1.69 1.84
N ARG A 137 -6.09 1.07 2.01
CA ARG A 137 -6.18 -0.37 2.30
C ARG A 137 -5.65 -1.24 1.16
N LEU A 138 -6.01 -0.93 -0.09
CA LEU A 138 -5.46 -1.61 -1.27
C LEU A 138 -3.93 -1.46 -1.35
N SER A 139 -3.43 -0.26 -1.07
CA SER A 139 -1.99 0.00 -1.04
C SER A 139 -1.28 -0.83 0.03
N TRP A 140 -1.90 -1.04 1.19
CA TRP A 140 -1.33 -1.92 2.22
C TRP A 140 -1.30 -3.38 1.78
N MET A 141 -2.37 -3.87 1.14
CA MET A 141 -2.40 -5.23 0.61
C MET A 141 -1.25 -5.48 -0.38
N VAL A 142 -0.97 -4.52 -1.26
CA VAL A 142 0.16 -4.61 -2.20
C VAL A 142 1.51 -4.64 -1.48
N LEU A 143 1.72 -3.76 -0.51
CA LEU A 143 2.96 -3.70 0.28
C LEU A 143 3.20 -4.97 1.10
N ASP A 144 2.15 -5.52 1.70
CA ASP A 144 2.25 -6.76 2.48
C ASP A 144 2.69 -7.95 1.63
N HIS A 145 2.45 -7.91 0.30
CA HIS A 145 2.93 -8.88 -0.67
C HIS A 145 4.29 -8.52 -1.29
N GLN A 146 5.00 -7.54 -0.73
CA GLN A 146 6.34 -7.08 -1.15
C GLN A 146 6.40 -6.56 -2.59
N GLU A 147 5.28 -6.14 -3.15
CA GLU A 147 5.19 -5.55 -4.48
C GLU A 147 5.55 -4.06 -4.48
N ASP A 148 6.05 -3.59 -5.62
CA ASP A 148 6.34 -2.17 -5.81
C ASP A 148 5.04 -1.38 -5.96
N LEU A 149 4.70 -0.63 -4.93
CA LEU A 149 3.53 0.24 -4.88
C LEU A 149 3.53 1.30 -5.98
N PHE A 150 4.71 1.69 -6.46
CA PHE A 150 4.82 2.70 -7.51
C PHE A 150 4.54 2.14 -8.90
N SER A 151 4.57 0.82 -9.08
CA SER A 151 4.04 0.19 -10.29
C SER A 151 2.51 0.29 -10.37
N LEU A 152 1.85 0.43 -9.22
CA LEU A 152 0.41 0.69 -9.13
C LEU A 152 0.02 2.13 -9.49
N PHE A 153 0.94 3.08 -9.41
CA PHE A 153 0.65 4.49 -9.64
C PHE A 153 1.63 5.03 -10.69
N PRO A 154 1.32 4.84 -11.99
CA PRO A 154 2.25 5.15 -13.09
C PRO A 154 2.64 6.62 -13.17
N GLU A 155 1.89 7.52 -12.54
CA GLU A 155 2.17 8.93 -12.48
C GLU A 155 2.59 9.34 -11.05
N GLU A 156 3.49 10.30 -10.92
CA GLU A 156 3.85 10.93 -9.64
C GLU A 156 2.69 11.79 -9.08
N ILE A 157 1.47 11.27 -9.12
CA ILE A 157 0.27 11.99 -8.72
C ILE A 157 0.06 11.79 -7.22
N ASN A 158 -0.10 12.89 -6.52
CA ASN A 158 -0.64 12.87 -5.17
C ASN A 158 -2.16 12.63 -5.24
N TYR A 159 -2.55 11.36 -5.12
CA TYR A 159 -3.97 10.96 -5.18
C TYR A 159 -4.81 11.61 -4.09
N TYR A 160 -4.22 11.89 -2.96
CA TYR A 160 -4.85 12.56 -1.84
C TYR A 160 -5.28 13.98 -2.23
N GLU A 161 -4.34 14.78 -2.77
CA GLU A 161 -4.66 16.14 -3.25
C GLU A 161 -5.62 16.13 -4.43
N LYS A 162 -5.53 15.11 -5.29
CA LYS A 162 -6.44 14.99 -6.43
C LYS A 162 -7.89 14.77 -5.97
N MET A 163 -8.10 13.91 -4.97
CA MET A 163 -9.43 13.65 -4.41
C MET A 163 -10.01 14.87 -3.71
N ASP A 164 -9.20 15.67 -3.03
CA ASP A 164 -9.64 16.89 -2.36
C ASP A 164 -10.10 17.99 -3.34
N ARG A 165 -9.79 17.83 -4.63
CA ARG A 165 -10.17 18.80 -5.69
C ARG A 165 -11.48 18.44 -6.40
N PHE A 166 -12.07 17.29 -6.14
CA PHE A 166 -13.34 16.96 -6.75
C PHE A 166 -14.46 17.87 -6.25
N LEU A 167 -15.33 18.25 -7.19
CA LEU A 167 -16.40 19.22 -6.92
C LEU A 167 -17.72 18.53 -6.54
N ASP A 168 -17.90 17.26 -6.95
CA ASP A 168 -19.08 16.49 -6.62
C ASP A 168 -18.79 14.98 -6.50
N VAL A 169 -19.74 14.24 -5.92
CA VAL A 169 -19.65 12.80 -5.68
C VAL A 169 -19.61 12.01 -6.99
N ARG A 170 -20.22 12.49 -8.08
CA ARG A 170 -20.24 11.78 -9.38
C ARG A 170 -18.86 11.83 -10.04
N GLU A 171 -18.13 12.92 -9.84
CA GLU A 171 -16.76 13.01 -10.31
C GLU A 171 -15.85 12.04 -9.56
N LEU A 172 -15.97 11.96 -8.25
CA LEU A 172 -15.29 11.00 -7.39
C LEU A 172 -15.64 9.56 -7.77
N GLU A 173 -16.93 9.25 -7.99
CA GLU A 173 -17.39 7.94 -8.42
C GLU A 173 -16.75 7.52 -9.76
N ARG A 174 -16.77 8.39 -10.78
CA ARG A 174 -16.15 8.12 -12.07
C ARG A 174 -14.66 7.84 -11.93
N TRP A 175 -13.99 8.60 -11.09
CA TRP A 175 -12.57 8.42 -10.84
C TRP A 175 -12.29 7.09 -10.12
N MET A 176 -13.06 6.75 -9.09
CA MET A 176 -12.93 5.47 -8.38
C MET A 176 -13.19 4.27 -9.31
N ASN A 177 -14.19 4.36 -10.20
CA ASN A 177 -14.47 3.32 -11.18
C ASN A 177 -13.28 3.10 -12.14
N ASN A 178 -12.63 4.17 -12.58
CA ASN A 178 -11.43 4.08 -13.41
C ASN A 178 -10.25 3.50 -12.62
N TYR A 179 -10.11 3.86 -11.34
CA TYR A 179 -9.09 3.31 -10.46
C TYR A 179 -9.26 1.79 -10.25
N PHE A 180 -10.49 1.31 -10.02
CA PHE A 180 -10.75 -0.12 -9.87
C PHE A 180 -10.46 -0.91 -11.15
N ARG A 181 -10.83 -0.40 -12.32
CA ARG A 181 -10.50 -1.05 -13.61
C ARG A 181 -8.99 -1.15 -13.79
N TRP A 182 -8.30 -0.08 -13.52
CA TRP A 182 -6.85 -0.06 -13.61
C TRP A 182 -6.19 -1.01 -12.60
N PHE A 183 -6.72 -1.10 -11.37
CA PHE A 183 -6.23 -2.06 -10.37
C PHE A 183 -6.47 -3.52 -10.81
N LEU A 184 -7.63 -3.83 -11.41
CA LEU A 184 -7.92 -5.15 -11.99
C LEU A 184 -6.96 -5.50 -13.14
N ASP A 185 -6.66 -4.56 -14.03
CA ASP A 185 -5.66 -4.75 -15.09
C ASP A 185 -4.27 -5.00 -14.52
N TYR A 186 -3.89 -4.26 -13.48
CA TYR A 186 -2.64 -4.50 -12.75
C TYR A 186 -2.58 -5.92 -12.17
N GLN A 187 -3.63 -6.36 -11.48
CA GLN A 187 -3.69 -7.70 -10.89
C GLN A 187 -3.61 -8.80 -11.94
N ARG A 188 -4.25 -8.63 -13.09
CA ARG A 188 -4.14 -9.57 -14.20
C ARG A 188 -2.70 -9.74 -14.66
N HIS A 189 -2.00 -8.64 -14.93
CA HIS A 189 -0.60 -8.67 -15.34
C HIS A 189 0.33 -9.20 -14.23
N TYR A 190 0.00 -8.92 -12.97
CA TYR A 190 0.74 -9.44 -11.82
C TYR A 190 0.64 -10.96 -11.73
N GLN A 191 -0.57 -11.52 -11.86
CA GLN A 191 -0.80 -12.97 -11.84
C GLN A 191 -0.11 -13.66 -13.03
N GLU A 192 -0.19 -13.09 -14.23
CA GLU A 192 0.50 -13.61 -15.42
C GLU A 192 2.04 -13.67 -15.19
N ARG A 193 2.65 -12.60 -14.70
CA ARG A 193 4.09 -12.56 -14.40
C ARG A 193 4.49 -13.56 -13.31
N ASN A 194 3.67 -13.74 -12.29
CA ASN A 194 3.94 -14.71 -11.24
C ASN A 194 3.87 -16.15 -11.77
N HIS A 195 2.90 -16.47 -12.62
CA HIS A 195 2.81 -17.78 -13.26
C HIS A 195 4.04 -18.05 -14.14
N GLU A 196 4.47 -17.09 -14.96
CA GLU A 196 5.67 -17.22 -15.77
C GLU A 196 6.93 -17.45 -14.92
N ASN A 197 7.08 -16.69 -13.84
CA ASN A 197 8.21 -16.85 -12.90
C ASN A 197 8.20 -18.22 -12.22
N LEU A 198 7.04 -18.75 -11.82
CA LEU A 198 6.92 -20.09 -11.24
C LEU A 198 7.30 -21.17 -12.25
N ILE A 199 6.85 -21.05 -13.49
CA ILE A 199 7.21 -21.98 -14.58
C ILE A 199 8.72 -21.96 -14.85
N LEU A 200 9.34 -20.76 -14.89
CA LEU A 200 10.78 -20.64 -15.09
C LEU A 200 11.59 -21.24 -13.94
N LYS A 201 11.16 -21.02 -12.69
CA LYS A 201 11.77 -21.64 -11.50
C LYS A 201 11.64 -23.16 -11.54
N ALA A 202 10.46 -23.69 -11.88
CA ALA A 202 10.22 -25.12 -12.02
C ALA A 202 11.11 -25.73 -13.12
N LYS A 203 11.15 -25.12 -14.30
CA LYS A 203 12.04 -25.57 -15.41
C LYS A 203 13.50 -25.60 -15.00
N LYS A 204 13.98 -24.53 -14.34
CA LYS A 204 15.37 -24.48 -13.86
C LYS A 204 15.65 -25.58 -12.87
N PHE A 205 14.79 -25.78 -11.87
CA PHE A 205 14.94 -26.85 -10.87
C PHE A 205 14.99 -28.25 -11.51
N ILE A 206 14.12 -28.51 -12.50
CA ILE A 206 14.13 -29.77 -13.26
C ILE A 206 15.45 -29.95 -14.01
N LEU A 207 15.92 -28.91 -14.72
CA LEU A 207 17.19 -28.96 -15.46
C LEU A 207 18.41 -29.17 -14.55
N ASP A 208 18.41 -28.56 -13.38
CA ASP A 208 19.51 -28.68 -12.41
C ASP A 208 19.52 -30.06 -11.72
N ASN A 209 18.36 -30.76 -11.68
CA ASN A 209 18.18 -32.02 -10.98
C ASN A 209 17.75 -33.21 -11.86
N TYR A 210 17.78 -33.09 -13.19
CA TYR A 210 17.26 -34.15 -14.10
C TYR A 210 17.95 -35.51 -13.95
N SER A 211 19.19 -35.55 -13.47
CA SER A 211 19.96 -36.78 -13.23
C SER A 211 19.68 -37.39 -11.86
N ASN A 212 18.91 -36.75 -11.00
CA ASN A 212 18.56 -37.25 -9.69
C ASN A 212 17.35 -38.22 -9.77
N PRO A 213 17.48 -39.51 -9.44
CA PRO A 213 16.38 -40.46 -9.49
C PRO A 213 15.25 -40.12 -8.49
N GLU A 214 15.50 -39.29 -7.48
CA GLU A 214 14.51 -38.84 -6.48
C GLU A 214 13.71 -37.62 -6.97
N LEU A 215 13.94 -37.12 -8.20
CA LEU A 215 13.16 -36.01 -8.76
C LEU A 215 11.73 -36.47 -9.02
N THR A 216 10.79 -35.87 -8.30
CA THR A 216 9.35 -36.13 -8.40
C THR A 216 8.56 -34.86 -8.66
N LEU A 217 7.31 -35.01 -9.09
CA LEU A 217 6.39 -33.87 -9.22
C LEU A 217 6.25 -33.14 -7.88
N GLY A 218 6.16 -33.86 -6.76
CA GLY A 218 6.09 -33.30 -5.42
C GLY A 218 7.32 -32.48 -5.05
N SER A 219 8.54 -32.93 -5.42
CA SER A 219 9.77 -32.16 -5.18
C SER A 219 9.81 -30.87 -5.99
N VAL A 220 9.33 -30.88 -7.23
CA VAL A 220 9.20 -29.68 -8.06
C VAL A 220 8.16 -28.72 -7.50
N ALA A 221 6.96 -29.24 -7.16
CA ALA A 221 5.89 -28.44 -6.57
C ALA A 221 6.33 -27.80 -5.25
N GLY A 222 6.98 -28.56 -4.36
CA GLY A 222 7.54 -28.04 -3.11
C GLY A 222 8.59 -26.96 -3.31
N TYR A 223 9.47 -27.11 -4.32
CA TYR A 223 10.48 -26.07 -4.62
C TYR A 223 9.88 -24.75 -5.08
N VAL A 224 8.81 -24.78 -5.86
CA VAL A 224 8.10 -23.57 -6.32
C VAL A 224 7.02 -23.09 -5.36
N GLY A 225 6.86 -23.74 -4.19
CA GLY A 225 5.90 -23.32 -3.16
C GLY A 225 4.44 -23.71 -3.47
N LEU A 226 4.21 -24.67 -4.36
CA LEU A 226 2.89 -25.21 -4.67
C LEU A 226 2.64 -26.53 -3.93
N ASN A 227 1.39 -26.74 -3.52
CA ASN A 227 0.98 -28.04 -2.99
C ASN A 227 0.66 -29.00 -4.13
N GLU A 228 1.14 -30.25 -4.01
CA GLU A 228 0.73 -31.35 -4.86
C GLU A 228 -0.77 -31.65 -4.59
N LYS A 229 -1.66 -31.35 -5.56
CA LYS A 229 -3.06 -31.78 -5.54
C LYS A 229 -3.34 -32.62 -6.76
#